data_f5f6ddcf690a97d6f62a68c842b8ba66
#
_entry.id   f5f6ddcf690a97d6f62a68c842b8ba66
#
_cell.length_a   1.000
_cell.length_b   1.000
_cell.length_c   1.000
_cell.angle_alpha   90.00
_cell.angle_beta   90.00
_cell.angle_gamma   90.00
#
_symmetry.space_group_name_H-M   'P 1'
#
loop_
_entity.id
_entity.type
_entity.pdbx_description
1 polymer ?
#
loop_
_entity_poly.entity_id
_entity_poly.type
_entity_poly.pdbx_seq_one_letter_code
_entity_poly.pdbx_strand_id
1 'polypeptide(L)'
;VIGLGLKVNNGPTEWASGTDEQMQDYLDSFDWANSMVLAHNTMFDGAILNWKFGVNPKVWADTLSMARSIHGTGVGGSLKALSEHYQIGQKGTEVLDALGKRREDFTDNDLSRYGDYCINDVELTYDLFSLMGGKYPRKELKVIDATLRMFIDPVLELDLELLESHLIDVRDRKEKLLLNLEDGVGKEDLMSNDKFAGLLRGLGVEPPRKISPATGKETYAFAKTDEGFKALQEHEMYEVQALVAARLGNKSTLEETRTQRFIDIAKRGNLPVPIRYYAAHTGRWGGSDKINIQNLPSRGPDGKTL
;
A
#
# COMPACT_ATOMS: atom_id res chain seq x y z
N VAL A 1 -5.53 5.20 20.14
CA VAL A 1 -6.27 6.25 19.40
C VAL A 1 -6.26 7.52 20.23
N ILE A 2 -6.08 8.69 19.61
CA ILE A 2 -6.10 9.99 20.33
C ILE A 2 -7.54 10.34 20.69
N GLY A 3 -8.47 10.17 19.76
CA GLY A 3 -9.89 10.38 19.95
C GLY A 3 -10.66 10.14 18.65
N LEU A 4 -11.96 10.39 18.69
CA LEU A 4 -12.90 10.16 17.59
C LEU A 4 -13.87 11.33 17.47
N GLY A 5 -13.97 11.94 16.29
CA GLY A 5 -15.08 12.80 15.90
C GLY A 5 -16.20 11.95 15.31
N LEU A 6 -17.43 12.12 15.77
CA LEU A 6 -18.57 11.33 15.32
C LEU A 6 -19.83 12.21 15.20
N LYS A 7 -20.56 12.02 14.09
CA LYS A 7 -21.85 12.65 13.84
C LYS A 7 -22.91 11.59 13.55
N VAL A 8 -24.00 11.63 14.30
CA VAL A 8 -25.13 10.69 14.07
C VAL A 8 -26.21 11.43 13.30
N ASN A 9 -26.44 10.99 12.06
CA ASN A 9 -27.41 11.59 11.15
C ASN A 9 -27.24 13.12 11.03
N ASN A 10 -28.28 13.89 11.29
CA ASN A 10 -28.27 15.36 11.26
C ASN A 10 -28.05 15.97 12.65
N GLY A 11 -27.64 15.17 13.64
CA GLY A 11 -27.33 15.65 14.99
C GLY A 11 -26.03 16.46 15.03
N PRO A 12 -25.67 16.97 16.22
CA PRO A 12 -24.38 17.63 16.41
C PRO A 12 -23.23 16.65 16.21
N THR A 13 -22.07 17.19 15.83
CA THR A 13 -20.83 16.39 15.81
C THR A 13 -20.21 16.43 17.20
N GLU A 14 -19.87 15.25 17.71
CA GLU A 14 -19.29 15.05 19.04
C GLU A 14 -17.82 14.65 18.89
N TRP A 15 -17.04 15.01 19.90
CA TRP A 15 -15.67 14.58 20.08
C TRP A 15 -15.56 13.71 21.33
N ALA A 16 -15.05 12.50 21.16
CA ALA A 16 -14.75 11.58 22.25
C ALA A 16 -13.24 11.29 22.31
N SER A 17 -12.65 11.36 23.50
CA SER A 17 -11.25 11.02 23.74
C SER A 17 -11.13 10.39 25.13
N GLY A 18 -10.49 9.23 25.21
CA GLY A 18 -10.36 8.47 26.46
C GLY A 18 -9.38 7.33 26.33
N THR A 19 -9.36 6.45 27.33
CA THR A 19 -8.66 5.17 27.26
C THR A 19 -9.31 4.27 26.21
N ASP A 20 -8.63 3.20 25.82
CA ASP A 20 -9.19 2.25 24.86
C ASP A 20 -10.51 1.63 25.37
N GLU A 21 -10.62 1.37 26.68
CA GLU A 21 -11.85 0.87 27.31
C GLU A 21 -12.99 1.89 27.23
N GLN A 22 -12.71 3.15 27.56
CA GLN A 22 -13.71 4.23 27.45
C GLN A 22 -14.18 4.44 26.01
N MET A 23 -13.26 4.33 25.07
CA MET A 23 -13.60 4.42 23.64
C MET A 23 -14.40 3.20 23.17
N GLN A 24 -14.12 2.00 23.70
CA GLN A 24 -14.91 0.80 23.42
C GLN A 24 -16.34 0.96 23.94
N ASP A 25 -16.50 1.34 25.22
CA ASP A 25 -17.82 1.56 25.84
C ASP A 25 -18.63 2.60 25.06
N TYR A 26 -17.97 3.69 24.61
CA TYR A 26 -18.63 4.70 23.77
C TYR A 26 -19.11 4.12 22.43
N LEU A 27 -18.26 3.37 21.75
CA LEU A 27 -18.58 2.76 20.45
C LEU A 27 -19.65 1.66 20.58
N ASP A 28 -19.66 0.89 21.68
CA ASP A 28 -20.64 -0.17 21.92
C ASP A 28 -22.06 0.39 22.17
N SER A 29 -22.20 1.69 22.41
CA SER A 29 -23.49 2.34 22.56
C SER A 29 -24.27 2.52 21.24
N PHE A 30 -23.64 2.27 20.10
CA PHE A 30 -24.25 2.46 18.77
C PHE A 30 -24.70 1.16 18.13
N ASP A 31 -25.82 1.18 17.42
CA ASP A 31 -26.33 0.03 16.62
C ASP A 31 -25.63 -0.01 15.23
N TRP A 32 -24.43 -0.55 15.20
CA TRP A 32 -23.65 -0.66 13.97
C TRP A 32 -24.29 -1.57 12.94
N ALA A 33 -24.96 -2.64 13.35
CA ALA A 33 -25.58 -3.61 12.46
C ALA A 33 -26.69 -2.99 11.56
N ASN A 34 -27.27 -1.88 11.98
CA ASN A 34 -28.26 -1.12 11.23
C ASN A 34 -27.75 0.23 10.72
N SER A 35 -26.46 0.53 10.89
CA SER A 35 -25.87 1.81 10.57
C SER A 35 -25.05 1.79 9.28
N MET A 36 -24.90 2.95 8.66
CA MET A 36 -23.91 3.22 7.63
C MET A 36 -22.83 4.12 8.24
N VAL A 37 -21.57 3.69 8.16
CA VAL A 37 -20.42 4.51 8.56
C VAL A 37 -19.82 5.18 7.33
N LEU A 38 -19.68 6.49 7.44
CA LEU A 38 -19.13 7.37 6.41
C LEU A 38 -17.86 8.03 6.93
N ALA A 39 -16.78 7.97 6.14
CA ALA A 39 -15.59 8.78 6.38
C ALA A 39 -14.99 9.29 5.04
N HIS A 40 -13.91 10.04 5.14
CA HIS A 40 -13.11 10.42 3.99
C HIS A 40 -11.80 9.65 3.97
N ASN A 41 -11.62 8.71 3.06
CA ASN A 41 -10.63 7.65 3.08
C ASN A 41 -10.95 6.56 4.13
N THR A 42 -12.16 6.10 4.09
CA THR A 42 -12.77 5.15 5.04
C THR A 42 -11.97 3.87 5.24
N MET A 43 -11.12 3.48 4.28
CA MET A 43 -10.21 2.35 4.45
C MET A 43 -9.33 2.51 5.70
N PHE A 44 -8.89 3.72 6.03
CA PHE A 44 -8.05 4.00 7.20
C PHE A 44 -8.87 3.97 8.50
N ASP A 45 -9.92 4.79 8.57
CA ASP A 45 -10.75 4.89 9.79
C ASP A 45 -11.51 3.59 10.06
N GLY A 46 -12.03 2.97 9.00
CA GLY A 46 -12.74 1.69 9.08
C GLY A 46 -11.85 0.55 9.58
N ALA A 47 -10.57 0.51 9.16
CA ALA A 47 -9.65 -0.49 9.68
C ALA A 47 -9.40 -0.30 11.18
N ILE A 48 -9.22 0.94 11.66
CA ILE A 48 -9.07 1.23 13.09
C ILE A 48 -10.33 0.82 13.86
N LEU A 49 -11.50 1.22 13.38
CA LEU A 49 -12.79 0.90 14.00
C LEU A 49 -13.04 -0.61 14.07
N ASN A 50 -12.76 -1.34 12.99
CA ASN A 50 -12.99 -2.77 12.94
C ASN A 50 -11.91 -3.56 13.70
N TRP A 51 -10.62 -3.35 13.39
CA TRP A 51 -9.54 -4.18 13.94
C TRP A 51 -9.29 -3.94 15.43
N LYS A 52 -9.53 -2.72 15.89
CA LYS A 52 -9.27 -2.38 17.29
C LYS A 52 -10.52 -2.47 18.16
N PHE A 53 -11.68 -2.09 17.63
CA PHE A 53 -12.91 -1.94 18.40
C PHE A 53 -14.04 -2.86 17.93
N GLY A 54 -13.81 -3.73 16.94
CA GLY A 54 -14.82 -4.68 16.47
C GLY A 54 -16.04 -4.07 15.77
N VAL A 55 -15.97 -2.79 15.39
CA VAL A 55 -17.06 -2.11 14.70
C VAL A 55 -17.29 -2.69 13.32
N ASN A 56 -18.47 -3.20 13.06
CA ASN A 56 -18.87 -3.76 11.77
C ASN A 56 -20.24 -3.24 11.33
N PRO A 57 -20.31 -2.11 10.64
CA PRO A 57 -21.56 -1.52 10.22
C PRO A 57 -22.19 -2.27 9.05
N LYS A 58 -23.47 -2.03 8.83
CA LYS A 58 -24.20 -2.57 7.69
C LYS A 58 -23.60 -2.13 6.35
N VAL A 59 -23.08 -0.90 6.27
CA VAL A 59 -22.49 -0.33 5.06
C VAL A 59 -21.31 0.56 5.44
N TRP A 60 -20.20 0.41 4.74
CA TRP A 60 -19.10 1.37 4.72
C TRP A 60 -19.26 2.30 3.51
N ALA A 61 -19.24 3.59 3.72
CA ALA A 61 -19.28 4.60 2.66
C ALA A 61 -18.01 5.47 2.70
N ASP A 62 -17.56 5.93 1.54
CA ASP A 62 -16.29 6.67 1.39
C ASP A 62 -16.40 7.82 0.42
N THR A 63 -16.32 9.04 0.92
CA THR A 63 -16.38 10.23 0.07
C THR A 63 -15.17 10.38 -0.85
N LEU A 64 -14.01 9.84 -0.50
CA LEU A 64 -12.84 9.81 -1.39
C LEU A 64 -13.08 8.93 -2.61
N SER A 65 -13.63 7.73 -2.41
CA SER A 65 -13.99 6.82 -3.51
C SER A 65 -15.06 7.40 -4.42
N MET A 66 -16.08 8.04 -3.84
CA MET A 66 -17.10 8.76 -4.61
C MET A 66 -16.49 9.89 -5.44
N ALA A 67 -15.66 10.73 -4.84
CA ALA A 67 -15.00 11.85 -5.52
C ALA A 67 -14.11 11.39 -6.68
N ARG A 68 -13.38 10.30 -6.53
CA ARG A 68 -12.54 9.73 -7.59
C ARG A 68 -13.35 9.36 -8.83
N SER A 69 -14.54 8.79 -8.65
CA SER A 69 -15.38 8.40 -9.77
C SER A 69 -16.12 9.62 -10.43
N ILE A 70 -16.38 10.66 -9.64
CA ILE A 70 -17.03 11.88 -10.14
C ILE A 70 -16.04 12.78 -10.87
N HIS A 71 -14.87 13.03 -10.28
CA HIS A 71 -13.92 14.04 -10.73
C HIS A 71 -12.68 13.47 -11.44
N GLY A 72 -12.44 12.15 -11.33
CA GLY A 72 -11.21 11.55 -11.85
C GLY A 72 -9.98 12.15 -11.16
N THR A 73 -9.03 12.62 -11.97
CA THR A 73 -7.79 13.27 -11.51
C THR A 73 -7.86 14.81 -11.50
N GLY A 74 -8.99 15.39 -11.93
CA GLY A 74 -9.09 16.84 -12.20
C GLY A 74 -9.12 17.73 -10.95
N VAL A 75 -9.75 17.24 -9.86
CA VAL A 75 -9.92 18.04 -8.62
C VAL A 75 -8.92 17.60 -7.53
N GLY A 76 -8.44 16.39 -7.62
CA GLY A 76 -7.73 15.74 -6.52
C GLY A 76 -8.69 15.07 -5.53
N GLY A 77 -8.12 14.21 -4.67
CA GLY A 77 -8.93 13.38 -3.76
C GLY A 77 -8.79 13.76 -2.29
N SER A 78 -8.03 14.77 -1.92
CA SER A 78 -7.90 15.16 -0.50
C SER A 78 -9.15 15.90 -0.02
N LEU A 79 -9.50 15.75 1.25
CA LEU A 79 -10.60 16.46 1.87
C LEU A 79 -10.45 17.98 1.67
N LYS A 80 -9.23 18.50 1.77
CA LYS A 80 -8.90 19.90 1.51
C LYS A 80 -9.28 20.32 0.09
N ALA A 81 -8.80 19.61 -0.93
CA ALA A 81 -9.04 19.96 -2.33
C ALA A 81 -10.54 19.90 -2.68
N LEU A 82 -11.26 18.92 -2.14
CA LEU A 82 -12.69 18.77 -2.35
C LEU A 82 -13.49 19.84 -1.62
N SER A 83 -13.13 20.18 -0.39
CA SER A 83 -13.78 21.26 0.37
C SER A 83 -13.61 22.63 -0.31
N GLU A 84 -12.44 22.92 -0.85
CA GLU A 84 -12.17 24.11 -1.64
C GLU A 84 -12.97 24.11 -2.97
N HIS A 85 -13.00 22.97 -3.67
CA HIS A 85 -13.75 22.83 -4.93
C HIS A 85 -15.25 23.06 -4.75
N TYR A 86 -15.83 22.49 -3.70
CA TYR A 86 -17.25 22.61 -3.39
C TYR A 86 -17.59 23.85 -2.54
N GLN A 87 -16.61 24.63 -2.10
CA GLN A 87 -16.75 25.83 -1.29
C GLN A 87 -17.53 25.59 0.03
N ILE A 88 -17.28 24.47 0.68
CA ILE A 88 -17.98 24.06 1.92
C ILE A 88 -17.20 24.35 3.20
N GLY A 89 -15.98 24.85 3.10
CA GLY A 89 -15.15 25.20 4.25
C GLY A 89 -13.67 24.98 4.02
N GLN A 90 -12.89 25.13 5.07
CA GLN A 90 -11.44 24.93 5.04
C GLN A 90 -11.04 23.79 5.99
N LYS A 91 -10.16 22.91 5.50
CA LYS A 91 -9.56 21.85 6.32
C LYS A 91 -8.39 22.45 7.12
N GLY A 92 -8.36 22.16 8.43
CA GLY A 92 -7.24 22.47 9.31
C GLY A 92 -5.97 21.68 9.00
N THR A 93 -4.89 22.01 9.70
CA THR A 93 -3.55 21.39 9.56
C THR A 93 -3.04 20.74 10.85
N GLU A 94 -3.84 20.72 11.90
CA GLU A 94 -3.50 20.27 13.26
C GLU A 94 -3.06 18.80 13.32
N VAL A 95 -3.45 18.00 12.33
CA VAL A 95 -3.01 16.61 12.19
C VAL A 95 -1.48 16.49 12.10
N LEU A 96 -0.79 17.52 11.59
CA LEU A 96 0.68 17.50 11.48
C LEU A 96 1.36 17.55 12.86
N ASP A 97 0.72 18.22 13.82
CA ASP A 97 1.21 18.32 15.19
C ASP A 97 0.97 17.03 15.98
N ALA A 98 0.10 16.15 15.50
CA ALA A 98 -0.23 14.87 16.12
C ALA A 98 0.62 13.69 15.63
N LEU A 99 1.42 13.88 14.58
CA LEU A 99 2.23 12.81 14.01
C LEU A 99 3.24 12.24 15.03
N GLY A 100 3.16 10.92 15.25
CA GLY A 100 4.04 10.19 16.18
C GLY A 100 3.67 10.33 17.64
N LYS A 101 2.61 11.08 17.97
CA LYS A 101 2.13 11.26 19.35
C LYS A 101 1.05 10.24 19.70
N ARG A 102 0.97 9.94 21.00
CA ARG A 102 -0.11 9.20 21.63
C ARG A 102 -0.99 10.16 22.42
N ARG A 103 -2.14 9.69 22.91
CA ARG A 103 -3.07 10.53 23.68
C ARG A 103 -2.42 11.14 24.91
N GLU A 104 -1.57 10.39 25.61
CA GLU A 104 -0.83 10.84 26.80
C GLU A 104 0.19 11.97 26.54
N ASP A 105 0.57 12.19 25.28
CA ASP A 105 1.49 13.27 24.90
C ASP A 105 0.78 14.63 24.69
N PHE A 106 -0.54 14.66 24.82
CA PHE A 106 -1.36 15.86 24.63
C PHE A 106 -1.76 16.46 25.97
N THR A 107 -1.68 17.78 26.07
CA THR A 107 -2.35 18.52 27.13
C THR A 107 -3.85 18.60 26.86
N ASP A 108 -4.66 18.93 27.90
CA ASP A 108 -6.12 19.09 27.70
C ASP A 108 -6.45 20.15 26.64
N ASN A 109 -5.67 21.23 26.60
CA ASN A 109 -5.83 22.26 25.57
C ASN A 109 -5.51 21.76 24.16
N ASP A 110 -4.46 20.95 24.02
CA ASP A 110 -4.11 20.35 22.73
C ASP A 110 -5.17 19.33 22.28
N LEU A 111 -5.71 18.53 23.21
CA LEU A 111 -6.81 17.60 22.95
C LEU A 111 -8.07 18.34 22.48
N SER A 112 -8.41 19.47 23.13
CA SER A 112 -9.55 20.29 22.72
C SER A 112 -9.39 20.82 21.29
N ARG A 113 -8.23 21.42 20.99
CA ARG A 113 -7.93 21.94 19.64
C ARG A 113 -7.94 20.82 18.59
N TYR A 114 -7.41 19.66 18.93
CA TYR A 114 -7.42 18.50 18.05
C TYR A 114 -8.84 17.95 17.86
N GLY A 115 -9.68 18.05 18.91
CA GLY A 115 -11.10 17.72 18.83
C GLY A 115 -11.84 18.64 17.86
N ASP A 116 -11.64 19.95 17.95
CA ASP A 116 -12.24 20.95 17.04
C ASP A 116 -11.84 20.66 15.58
N TYR A 117 -10.56 20.30 15.36
CA TYR A 117 -10.09 19.87 14.04
C TYR A 117 -10.83 18.62 13.53
N CYS A 118 -10.99 17.60 14.39
CA CYS A 118 -11.69 16.36 14.01
C CYS A 118 -13.18 16.61 13.75
N ILE A 119 -13.83 17.45 14.55
CA ILE A 119 -15.22 17.88 14.34
C ILE A 119 -15.36 18.53 12.98
N ASN A 120 -14.48 19.46 12.63
CA ASN A 120 -14.48 20.13 11.32
C ASN A 120 -14.32 19.13 10.17
N ASP A 121 -13.40 18.16 10.28
CA ASP A 121 -13.20 17.12 9.23
C ASP A 121 -14.46 16.24 9.06
N VAL A 122 -15.18 15.93 10.13
CA VAL A 122 -16.45 15.19 10.09
C VAL A 122 -17.53 16.02 9.40
N GLU A 123 -17.68 17.30 9.75
CA GLU A 123 -18.66 18.18 9.09
C GLU A 123 -18.37 18.33 7.58
N LEU A 124 -17.14 18.59 7.20
CA LEU A 124 -16.75 18.67 5.80
C LEU A 124 -17.03 17.36 5.05
N THR A 125 -16.79 16.20 5.68
CA THR A 125 -17.08 14.89 5.09
C THR A 125 -18.58 14.67 4.91
N TYR A 126 -19.38 15.07 5.89
CA TYR A 126 -20.84 15.00 5.84
C TYR A 126 -21.41 15.89 4.73
N ASP A 127 -20.92 17.12 4.61
CA ASP A 127 -21.33 18.05 3.57
C ASP A 127 -20.97 17.55 2.17
N LEU A 128 -19.76 17.00 2.00
CA LEU A 128 -19.34 16.35 0.75
C LEU A 128 -20.30 15.20 0.37
N PHE A 129 -20.64 14.35 1.33
CA PHE A 129 -21.57 13.25 1.08
C PHE A 129 -22.97 13.78 0.71
N SER A 130 -23.44 14.82 1.38
CA SER A 130 -24.73 15.43 1.10
C SER A 130 -24.80 15.99 -0.33
N LEU A 131 -23.71 16.58 -0.82
CA LEU A 131 -23.61 17.13 -2.17
C LEU A 131 -23.49 16.03 -3.24
N MET A 132 -22.68 15.02 -3.00
CA MET A 132 -22.40 13.96 -3.97
C MET A 132 -23.44 12.83 -3.93
N GLY A 133 -23.96 12.49 -2.74
CA GLY A 133 -24.74 11.27 -2.49
C GLY A 133 -26.11 11.24 -3.16
N GLY A 134 -26.77 12.38 -3.29
CA GLY A 134 -28.14 12.45 -3.82
C GLY A 134 -28.30 11.93 -5.25
N LYS A 135 -27.26 12.03 -6.07
CA LYS A 135 -27.22 11.57 -7.46
C LYS A 135 -26.29 10.39 -7.68
N TYR A 136 -25.58 9.94 -6.64
CA TYR A 136 -24.63 8.85 -6.77
C TYR A 136 -25.33 7.49 -6.93
N PRO A 137 -24.91 6.65 -7.88
CA PRO A 137 -25.60 5.40 -8.14
C PRO A 137 -25.52 4.44 -6.92
N ARG A 138 -26.66 3.95 -6.43
CA ARG A 138 -26.69 3.04 -5.27
C ARG A 138 -25.91 1.74 -5.51
N LYS A 139 -25.79 1.29 -6.76
CA LYS A 139 -24.99 0.11 -7.12
C LYS A 139 -23.51 0.36 -6.89
N GLU A 140 -23.04 1.55 -7.22
CA GLU A 140 -21.63 1.96 -7.02
C GLU A 140 -21.29 2.11 -5.53
N LEU A 141 -22.22 2.58 -4.68
CA LEU A 141 -22.02 2.57 -3.23
C LEU A 141 -21.81 1.16 -2.69
N LYS A 142 -22.54 0.16 -3.23
CA LYS A 142 -22.30 -1.25 -2.85
C LYS A 142 -20.94 -1.78 -3.32
N VAL A 143 -20.47 -1.32 -4.47
CA VAL A 143 -19.13 -1.70 -4.97
C VAL A 143 -18.03 -1.05 -4.11
N ILE A 144 -18.23 0.20 -3.67
CA ILE A 144 -17.34 0.87 -2.72
C ILE A 144 -17.31 0.10 -1.39
N ASP A 145 -18.46 -0.21 -0.81
CA ASP A 145 -18.57 -1.00 0.43
C ASP A 145 -17.83 -2.34 0.31
N ALA A 146 -18.10 -3.10 -0.76
CA ALA A 146 -17.42 -4.37 -1.00
C ALA A 146 -15.89 -4.20 -1.14
N THR A 147 -15.42 -3.14 -1.81
CA THR A 147 -14.00 -2.82 -1.96
C THR A 147 -13.36 -2.50 -0.60
N LEU A 148 -14.03 -1.72 0.23
CA LEU A 148 -13.55 -1.38 1.57
C LEU A 148 -13.48 -2.62 2.47
N ARG A 149 -14.50 -3.49 2.42
CA ARG A 149 -14.53 -4.74 3.21
C ARG A 149 -13.38 -5.68 2.88
N MET A 150 -12.89 -5.73 1.65
CA MET A 150 -11.71 -6.54 1.31
C MET A 150 -10.48 -6.18 2.17
N PHE A 151 -10.40 -4.95 2.66
CA PHE A 151 -9.33 -4.50 3.54
C PHE A 151 -9.73 -4.48 5.01
N ILE A 152 -10.91 -3.92 5.31
CA ILE A 152 -11.38 -3.66 6.69
C ILE A 152 -11.78 -4.96 7.38
N ASP A 153 -12.44 -5.88 6.66
CA ASP A 153 -12.94 -7.16 7.17
C ASP A 153 -12.37 -8.32 6.33
N PRO A 154 -11.06 -8.58 6.41
CA PRO A 154 -10.38 -9.52 5.53
C PRO A 154 -10.80 -10.97 5.84
N VAL A 155 -11.08 -11.73 4.77
CA VAL A 155 -11.51 -13.14 4.86
C VAL A 155 -10.53 -14.13 4.21
N LEU A 156 -9.48 -13.63 3.55
CA LEU A 156 -8.49 -14.47 2.89
C LEU A 156 -7.45 -14.96 3.89
N GLU A 157 -7.37 -16.27 4.06
CA GLU A 157 -6.32 -16.93 4.83
C GLU A 157 -5.06 -17.09 3.97
N LEU A 158 -3.91 -17.00 4.59
CA LEU A 158 -2.61 -17.25 3.98
C LEU A 158 -2.04 -18.57 4.50
N ASP A 159 -1.59 -19.42 3.61
CA ASP A 159 -0.87 -20.65 3.96
C ASP A 159 0.55 -20.31 4.44
N LEU A 160 0.70 -20.21 5.76
CA LEU A 160 1.95 -19.80 6.39
C LEU A 160 3.08 -20.80 6.11
N GLU A 161 2.79 -22.11 6.15
CA GLU A 161 3.79 -23.16 5.94
C GLU A 161 4.32 -23.11 4.50
N LEU A 162 3.41 -22.97 3.53
CA LEU A 162 3.78 -22.83 2.12
C LEU A 162 4.60 -21.56 1.87
N LEU A 163 4.25 -20.43 2.50
CA LEU A 163 4.97 -19.17 2.36
C LEU A 163 6.38 -19.26 2.98
N GLU A 164 6.53 -19.86 4.14
CA GLU A 164 7.84 -20.04 4.80
C GLU A 164 8.73 -20.98 3.99
N SER A 165 8.19 -22.10 3.51
CA SER A 165 8.90 -23.02 2.60
C SER A 165 9.35 -22.31 1.32
N HIS A 166 8.45 -21.58 0.67
CA HIS A 166 8.78 -20.81 -0.54
C HIS A 166 9.88 -19.77 -0.30
N LEU A 167 9.88 -19.09 0.85
CA LEU A 167 10.93 -18.12 1.18
C LEU A 167 12.30 -18.79 1.33
N ILE A 168 12.35 -19.98 1.93
CA ILE A 168 13.57 -20.77 2.04
C ILE A 168 14.06 -21.14 0.63
N ASP A 169 13.19 -21.68 -0.21
CA ASP A 169 13.54 -22.07 -1.59
C ASP A 169 14.08 -20.90 -2.42
N VAL A 170 13.49 -19.70 -2.26
CA VAL A 170 13.96 -18.49 -2.94
C VAL A 170 15.37 -18.11 -2.47
N ARG A 171 15.63 -18.19 -1.17
CA ARG A 171 16.94 -17.89 -0.59
C ARG A 171 17.99 -18.91 -1.00
N ASP A 172 17.67 -20.18 -0.94
CA ASP A 172 18.56 -21.28 -1.34
C ASP A 172 18.92 -21.19 -2.84
N ARG A 173 17.95 -20.89 -3.69
CA ARG A 173 18.23 -20.64 -5.14
C ARG A 173 19.21 -19.50 -5.34
N LYS A 174 19.11 -18.42 -4.58
CA LYS A 174 20.03 -17.29 -4.66
C LYS A 174 21.41 -17.62 -4.13
N GLU A 175 21.48 -18.35 -3.04
CA GLU A 175 22.75 -18.82 -2.46
C GLU A 175 23.49 -19.74 -3.43
N LYS A 176 22.78 -20.72 -4.01
CA LYS A 176 23.35 -21.59 -5.05
C LYS A 176 23.93 -20.83 -6.25
N LEU A 177 23.28 -19.73 -6.65
CA LEU A 177 23.80 -18.88 -7.73
C LEU A 177 25.09 -18.16 -7.29
N LEU A 178 25.29 -17.85 -6.02
CA LEU A 178 26.54 -17.27 -5.52
C LEU A 178 27.63 -18.33 -5.38
N LEU A 179 27.31 -19.52 -4.91
CA LEU A 179 28.25 -20.62 -4.76
C LEU A 179 28.84 -21.09 -6.11
N ASN A 180 28.18 -20.86 -7.22
CA ASN A 180 28.67 -21.17 -8.56
C ASN A 180 29.66 -20.10 -9.11
N LEU A 181 29.96 -19.08 -8.32
CA LEU A 181 30.94 -18.07 -8.69
C LEU A 181 32.29 -18.39 -8.07
N GLU A 182 33.35 -17.76 -8.58
CA GLU A 182 34.69 -17.85 -8.01
C GLU A 182 34.71 -17.33 -6.55
N ASP A 183 35.60 -17.90 -5.74
CA ASP A 183 35.80 -17.51 -4.35
C ASP A 183 36.06 -16.00 -4.24
N GLY A 184 35.32 -15.35 -3.36
CA GLY A 184 35.46 -13.91 -3.06
C GLY A 184 34.46 -12.97 -3.74
N VAL A 185 33.58 -13.48 -4.63
CA VAL A 185 32.50 -12.67 -5.23
C VAL A 185 31.27 -12.70 -4.34
N GLY A 186 30.95 -11.57 -3.71
CA GLY A 186 29.80 -11.42 -2.83
C GLY A 186 28.58 -10.79 -3.52
N LYS A 187 27.45 -10.87 -2.83
CA LYS A 187 26.19 -10.24 -3.26
C LYS A 187 26.36 -8.73 -3.54
N GLU A 188 27.15 -8.02 -2.73
CA GLU A 188 27.40 -6.59 -2.88
C GLU A 188 28.12 -6.26 -4.18
N ASP A 189 28.99 -7.15 -4.65
CA ASP A 189 29.73 -6.98 -5.89
C ASP A 189 28.81 -7.13 -7.11
N LEU A 190 27.86 -8.03 -7.02
CA LEU A 190 26.83 -8.22 -8.03
C LEU A 190 25.80 -7.07 -8.08
N MET A 191 25.52 -6.42 -6.95
CA MET A 191 24.53 -5.34 -6.87
C MET A 191 25.07 -4.00 -7.37
N SER A 192 26.36 -3.71 -7.18
CA SER A 192 27.03 -2.51 -7.69
C SER A 192 27.29 -2.62 -9.19
N ASN A 193 26.93 -1.59 -9.96
CA ASN A 193 27.25 -1.57 -11.39
C ASN A 193 28.76 -1.51 -11.65
N ASP A 194 29.49 -0.73 -10.86
CA ASP A 194 30.94 -0.54 -11.04
C ASP A 194 31.71 -1.79 -10.65
N LYS A 195 31.37 -2.42 -9.52
CA LYS A 195 31.98 -3.68 -9.09
C LYS A 195 31.68 -4.81 -10.08
N PHE A 196 30.43 -4.93 -10.53
CA PHE A 196 30.05 -5.92 -11.53
C PHE A 196 30.80 -5.70 -12.87
N ALA A 197 30.97 -4.46 -13.30
CA ALA A 197 31.79 -4.13 -14.46
C ALA A 197 33.26 -4.54 -14.25
N GLY A 198 33.77 -4.38 -13.03
CA GLY A 198 35.10 -4.87 -12.66
C GLY A 198 35.24 -6.37 -12.76
N LEU A 199 34.25 -7.14 -12.30
CA LEU A 199 34.22 -8.60 -12.42
C LEU A 199 34.22 -9.06 -13.90
N LEU A 200 33.42 -8.41 -14.75
CA LEU A 200 33.43 -8.72 -16.20
C LEU A 200 34.79 -8.47 -16.84
N ARG A 201 35.45 -7.33 -16.49
CA ARG A 201 36.82 -7.03 -16.98
C ARG A 201 37.83 -8.03 -16.45
N GLY A 202 37.71 -8.50 -15.22
CA GLY A 202 38.51 -9.57 -14.65
C GLY A 202 38.47 -10.86 -15.48
N LEU A 203 37.32 -11.14 -16.11
CA LEU A 203 37.12 -12.23 -17.05
C LEU A 203 37.50 -11.87 -18.51
N GLY A 204 38.07 -10.68 -18.75
CA GLY A 204 38.48 -10.21 -20.09
C GLY A 204 37.30 -9.71 -20.94
N VAL A 205 36.15 -9.48 -20.36
CA VAL A 205 34.93 -9.03 -21.07
C VAL A 205 34.68 -7.54 -20.81
N GLU A 206 34.59 -6.74 -21.88
CA GLU A 206 34.25 -5.33 -21.74
C GLU A 206 32.76 -5.15 -21.41
N PRO A 207 32.44 -4.44 -20.33
CA PRO A 207 31.05 -4.24 -19.91
C PRO A 207 30.24 -3.44 -20.93
N PRO A 208 29.04 -3.90 -21.34
CA PRO A 208 28.22 -3.18 -22.31
C PRO A 208 27.76 -1.83 -21.74
N ARG A 209 27.71 -0.82 -22.62
CA ARG A 209 27.32 0.55 -22.31
C ARG A 209 26.17 1.03 -23.15
N LYS A 210 25.46 2.04 -22.67
CA LYS A 210 24.39 2.74 -23.38
C LYS A 210 24.30 4.20 -22.96
N ILE A 211 23.63 5.00 -23.80
CA ILE A 211 23.24 6.36 -23.41
C ILE A 211 21.95 6.29 -22.60
N SER A 212 21.95 6.86 -21.40
CA SER A 212 20.75 6.97 -20.55
C SER A 212 19.73 7.91 -21.18
N PRO A 213 18.51 7.46 -21.48
CA PRO A 213 17.47 8.35 -22.03
C PRO A 213 17.07 9.50 -21.08
N ALA A 214 17.23 9.29 -19.78
CA ALA A 214 16.84 10.27 -18.77
C ALA A 214 17.89 11.37 -18.55
N THR A 215 19.19 11.06 -18.72
CA THR A 215 20.28 11.99 -18.38
C THR A 215 21.17 12.36 -19.58
N GLY A 216 21.03 11.66 -20.70
CA GLY A 216 21.91 11.80 -21.87
C GLY A 216 23.36 11.36 -21.64
N LYS A 217 23.68 10.80 -20.48
CA LYS A 217 25.05 10.36 -20.13
C LYS A 217 25.25 8.88 -20.43
N GLU A 218 26.50 8.53 -20.71
CA GLU A 218 26.89 7.13 -20.86
C GLU A 218 26.79 6.39 -19.52
N THR A 219 26.20 5.19 -19.54
CA THR A 219 26.03 4.31 -18.37
C THR A 219 26.16 2.85 -18.79
N TYR A 220 26.37 1.96 -17.82
CA TYR A 220 26.37 0.52 -18.10
C TYR A 220 25.00 0.02 -18.55
N ALA A 221 24.98 -0.82 -19.58
CA ALA A 221 23.78 -1.46 -20.12
C ALA A 221 23.52 -2.79 -19.41
N PHE A 222 23.17 -2.75 -18.12
CA PHE A 222 22.97 -3.94 -17.26
C PHE A 222 21.50 -4.19 -16.89
N ALA A 223 20.54 -3.58 -17.55
CA ALA A 223 19.15 -3.94 -17.38
C ALA A 223 18.83 -5.24 -18.12
N LYS A 224 17.90 -6.03 -17.58
CA LYS A 224 17.45 -7.30 -18.19
C LYS A 224 17.00 -7.14 -19.66
N THR A 225 16.55 -5.94 -20.03
CA THR A 225 16.07 -5.61 -21.39
C THR A 225 17.16 -5.09 -22.32
N ASP A 226 18.35 -4.78 -21.81
CA ASP A 226 19.46 -4.25 -22.62
C ASP A 226 20.07 -5.34 -23.48
N GLU A 227 20.22 -5.08 -24.79
CA GLU A 227 20.72 -6.08 -25.75
C GLU A 227 22.14 -6.53 -25.41
N GLY A 228 23.03 -5.61 -25.00
CA GLY A 228 24.38 -5.97 -24.57
C GLY A 228 24.39 -6.87 -23.33
N PHE A 229 23.40 -6.72 -22.41
CA PHE A 229 23.29 -7.59 -21.25
C PHE A 229 22.69 -8.96 -21.59
N LYS A 230 21.77 -9.01 -22.55
CA LYS A 230 21.27 -10.29 -23.09
C LYS A 230 22.38 -11.09 -23.77
N ALA A 231 23.23 -10.42 -24.54
CA ALA A 231 24.37 -11.09 -25.17
C ALA A 231 25.34 -11.72 -24.15
N LEU A 232 25.51 -11.12 -22.98
CA LEU A 232 26.30 -11.72 -21.89
C LEU A 232 25.67 -12.98 -21.30
N GLN A 233 24.35 -13.16 -21.39
CA GLN A 233 23.67 -14.38 -20.93
C GLN A 233 23.97 -15.58 -21.82
N GLU A 234 24.30 -15.33 -23.08
CA GLU A 234 24.64 -16.32 -24.10
C GLU A 234 26.13 -16.29 -24.47
N HIS A 235 26.97 -15.74 -23.60
CA HIS A 235 28.41 -15.61 -23.81
C HIS A 235 29.09 -16.97 -23.87
N GLU A 236 30.17 -17.12 -24.66
CA GLU A 236 30.88 -18.39 -24.84
C GLU A 236 31.49 -18.91 -23.52
N MET A 237 31.91 -18.01 -22.63
CA MET A 237 32.49 -18.39 -21.33
C MET A 237 31.40 -18.67 -20.32
N TYR A 238 31.44 -19.85 -19.70
CA TYR A 238 30.53 -20.28 -18.64
C TYR A 238 30.56 -19.34 -17.43
N GLU A 239 31.75 -18.87 -17.04
CA GLU A 239 31.98 -17.96 -15.92
C GLU A 239 31.22 -16.64 -16.10
N VAL A 240 31.18 -16.12 -17.32
CA VAL A 240 30.38 -14.91 -17.66
C VAL A 240 28.90 -15.20 -17.55
N GLN A 241 28.43 -16.32 -18.08
CA GLN A 241 27.02 -16.73 -17.95
C GLN A 241 26.63 -16.90 -16.49
N ALA A 242 27.45 -17.57 -15.67
CA ALA A 242 27.22 -17.77 -14.25
C ALA A 242 27.17 -16.42 -13.47
N LEU A 243 28.09 -15.52 -13.76
CA LEU A 243 28.14 -14.19 -13.18
C LEU A 243 26.89 -13.37 -13.50
N VAL A 244 26.41 -13.41 -14.73
CA VAL A 244 25.21 -12.73 -15.20
C VAL A 244 23.95 -13.34 -14.57
N ALA A 245 23.88 -14.67 -14.51
CA ALA A 245 22.76 -15.38 -13.88
C ALA A 245 22.69 -15.06 -12.38
N ALA A 246 23.82 -15.06 -11.68
CA ALA A 246 23.90 -14.69 -10.29
C ALA A 246 23.48 -13.24 -10.03
N ARG A 247 23.88 -12.29 -10.89
CA ARG A 247 23.43 -10.90 -10.81
C ARG A 247 21.92 -10.78 -10.98
N LEU A 248 21.36 -11.41 -12.01
CA LEU A 248 19.90 -11.37 -12.27
C LEU A 248 19.10 -11.97 -11.13
N GLY A 249 19.51 -13.13 -10.65
CA GLY A 249 18.84 -13.82 -9.55
C GLY A 249 18.91 -13.05 -8.23
N ASN A 250 20.05 -12.42 -7.93
CA ASN A 250 20.26 -11.70 -6.69
C ASN A 250 19.75 -10.26 -6.71
N LYS A 251 19.68 -9.60 -7.87
CA LYS A 251 19.27 -8.20 -7.98
C LYS A 251 17.79 -7.99 -7.65
N SER A 252 16.93 -8.94 -7.94
CA SER A 252 15.52 -8.84 -7.61
C SER A 252 15.27 -9.32 -6.17
N THR A 253 14.91 -8.41 -5.29
CA THR A 253 14.47 -8.73 -3.92
C THR A 253 12.95 -8.75 -3.78
N LEU A 254 12.23 -8.50 -4.88
CA LEU A 254 10.77 -8.33 -4.85
C LEU A 254 10.03 -9.59 -4.37
N GLU A 255 10.48 -10.76 -4.82
CA GLU A 255 9.89 -12.05 -4.44
C GLU A 255 10.08 -12.29 -2.94
N GLU A 256 11.30 -12.15 -2.43
CA GLU A 256 11.60 -12.32 -0.99
C GLU A 256 10.84 -11.32 -0.11
N THR A 257 10.90 -10.04 -0.47
CA THR A 257 10.27 -8.98 0.33
C THR A 257 8.74 -9.10 0.32
N ARG A 258 8.15 -9.55 -0.78
CA ARG A 258 6.72 -9.79 -0.88
C ARG A 258 6.32 -11.02 -0.07
N THR A 259 7.04 -12.13 -0.20
CA THR A 259 6.78 -13.36 0.56
C THR A 259 6.94 -13.12 2.05
N GLN A 260 8.02 -12.45 2.47
CA GLN A 260 8.22 -12.09 3.88
C GLN A 260 7.05 -11.24 4.40
N ARG A 261 6.56 -10.27 3.63
CA ARG A 261 5.42 -9.46 4.03
C ARG A 261 4.14 -10.27 4.18
N PHE A 262 3.89 -11.25 3.31
CA PHE A 262 2.75 -12.16 3.47
C PHE A 262 2.89 -13.03 4.70
N ILE A 263 4.10 -13.53 5.03
CA ILE A 263 4.37 -14.24 6.27
C ILE A 263 4.07 -13.36 7.49
N ASP A 264 4.52 -12.11 7.48
CA ASP A 264 4.29 -11.17 8.58
C ASP A 264 2.80 -10.84 8.76
N ILE A 265 2.02 -10.85 7.67
CA ILE A 265 0.56 -10.70 7.71
C ILE A 265 -0.09 -11.97 8.24
N ALA A 266 0.28 -13.14 7.70
CA ALA A 266 -0.28 -14.43 8.12
C ALA A 266 -0.16 -14.68 9.62
N LYS A 267 0.95 -14.25 10.23
CA LYS A 267 1.18 -14.33 11.68
C LYS A 267 0.26 -13.41 12.51
N ARG A 268 -0.42 -12.46 11.88
CA ARG A 268 -1.34 -11.52 12.54
C ARG A 268 -2.80 -11.80 12.25
N GLY A 269 -3.11 -12.59 11.22
CA GLY A 269 -4.47 -12.93 10.81
C GLY A 269 -4.65 -12.97 9.29
N ASN A 270 -5.87 -12.77 8.86
CA ASN A 270 -6.25 -12.79 7.45
C ASN A 270 -5.59 -11.67 6.64
N LEU A 271 -5.50 -11.87 5.32
CA LEU A 271 -4.88 -10.93 4.39
C LEU A 271 -5.80 -9.75 4.07
N PRO A 272 -5.49 -8.52 4.54
CA PRO A 272 -6.17 -7.33 4.07
C PRO A 272 -5.80 -7.04 2.62
N VAL A 273 -6.79 -6.81 1.76
CA VAL A 273 -6.59 -6.53 0.34
C VAL A 273 -6.70 -5.03 0.08
N PRO A 274 -5.58 -4.29 0.04
CA PRO A 274 -5.61 -2.83 -0.09
C PRO A 274 -5.74 -2.44 -1.56
N ILE A 275 -6.96 -2.46 -2.09
CA ILE A 275 -7.26 -1.94 -3.43
C ILE A 275 -8.10 -0.67 -3.33
N ARG A 276 -7.78 0.29 -4.20
CA ARG A 276 -8.49 1.57 -4.28
C ARG A 276 -9.51 1.52 -5.40
N TYR A 277 -10.75 1.81 -5.06
CA TYR A 277 -11.80 2.02 -6.04
C TYR A 277 -11.49 3.23 -6.94
N TYR A 278 -11.72 3.08 -8.23
CA TYR A 278 -11.51 4.11 -9.25
C TYR A 278 -10.11 4.78 -9.19
N ALA A 279 -9.06 3.97 -9.08
CA ALA A 279 -7.68 4.47 -8.90
C ALA A 279 -7.06 5.02 -10.20
N ALA A 280 -7.58 4.63 -11.36
CA ALA A 280 -7.15 5.12 -12.67
C ALA A 280 -8.26 5.92 -13.33
N HIS A 281 -7.91 6.83 -14.24
CA HIS A 281 -8.87 7.64 -15.03
C HIS A 281 -9.84 6.78 -15.86
N THR A 282 -9.50 5.52 -16.12
CA THR A 282 -10.35 4.55 -16.81
C THR A 282 -11.28 3.78 -15.89
N GLY A 283 -11.40 4.15 -14.60
CA GLY A 283 -12.25 3.50 -13.61
C GLY A 283 -11.75 2.17 -13.06
N ARG A 284 -10.50 1.79 -13.34
CA ARG A 284 -9.93 0.54 -12.81
C ARG A 284 -9.48 0.69 -11.37
N TRP A 285 -9.59 -0.43 -10.60
CA TRP A 285 -8.98 -0.52 -9.29
C TRP A 285 -7.45 -0.46 -9.37
N GLY A 286 -6.82 0.06 -8.36
CA GLY A 286 -5.37 0.08 -8.21
C GLY A 286 -4.94 -0.42 -6.84
N GLY A 287 -3.84 -1.17 -6.81
CA GLY A 287 -3.23 -1.61 -5.55
C GLY A 287 -2.72 -0.43 -4.72
N SER A 288 -2.68 -0.60 -3.41
CA SER A 288 -2.08 0.35 -2.46
C SER A 288 -1.27 -0.39 -1.39
N ASP A 289 -0.77 0.35 -0.43
CA ASP A 289 -0.05 -0.19 0.73
C ASP A 289 1.09 -1.17 0.38
N LYS A 290 1.78 -0.96 -0.76
CA LYS A 290 2.87 -1.83 -1.24
C LYS A 290 2.49 -3.31 -1.43
N ILE A 291 1.21 -3.66 -1.34
CA ILE A 291 0.66 -4.97 -1.66
C ILE A 291 -0.19 -4.81 -2.91
N ASN A 292 0.39 -5.08 -4.08
CA ASN A 292 -0.39 -5.07 -5.31
C ASN A 292 -0.76 -6.50 -5.70
N ILE A 293 -1.90 -6.97 -5.20
CA ILE A 293 -2.41 -8.32 -5.46
C ILE A 293 -2.72 -8.51 -6.94
N GLN A 294 -3.10 -7.45 -7.67
CA GLN A 294 -3.36 -7.49 -9.10
C GLN A 294 -2.10 -7.82 -9.93
N ASN A 295 -0.90 -7.63 -9.36
CA ASN A 295 0.39 -7.88 -9.98
C ASN A 295 1.10 -9.11 -9.39
N LEU A 296 0.38 -10.01 -8.74
CA LEU A 296 0.94 -11.31 -8.38
C LEU A 296 1.23 -12.09 -9.65
N PRO A 297 2.34 -12.87 -9.69
CA PRO A 297 2.63 -13.72 -10.83
C PRO A 297 1.49 -14.72 -11.04
N SER A 298 0.98 -14.78 -12.26
CA SER A 298 -0.08 -15.73 -12.63
C SER A 298 0.49 -17.09 -13.09
N ARG A 299 1.80 -17.20 -13.17
CA ARG A 299 2.49 -18.41 -13.61
C ARG A 299 3.72 -18.65 -12.75
N GLY A 300 3.93 -19.90 -12.35
CA GLY A 300 5.13 -20.35 -11.67
C GLY A 300 6.38 -20.32 -12.56
N PRO A 301 7.56 -20.68 -12.03
CA PRO A 301 8.82 -20.74 -12.77
C PRO A 301 8.73 -21.60 -14.03
N ASP A 302 7.91 -22.64 -14.00
CA ASP A 302 7.71 -23.59 -15.11
C ASP A 302 6.64 -23.12 -16.11
N GLY A 303 6.17 -21.89 -16.03
CA GLY A 303 5.07 -21.37 -16.85
C GLY A 303 3.69 -21.93 -16.52
N LYS A 304 3.58 -22.73 -15.46
CA LYS A 304 2.30 -23.24 -14.95
C LYS A 304 1.59 -22.17 -14.13
N THR A 305 0.27 -22.22 -14.15
CA THR A 305 -0.55 -21.35 -13.29
C THR A 305 -0.28 -21.70 -11.82
N LEU A 306 -0.05 -20.68 -11.00
CA LEU A 306 0.08 -20.82 -9.55
C LEU A 306 -1.30 -21.03 -8.93
#